data_7d99ac3e73046a21f34bda833ca3f67b
#
_entry.id   7d99ac3e73046a21f34bda833ca3f67b
#
_cell.length_a   1.000
_cell.length_b   1.000
_cell.length_c   1.000
_cell.angle_alpha   90.00
_cell.angle_beta   90.00
_cell.angle_gamma   90.00
#
_symmetry.space_group_name_H-M   'P 1'
#
loop_
_entity.id
_entity.type
_entity.pdbx_description
1 polymer ?
#
loop_
_entity_poly.entity_id
_entity_poly.type
_entity_poly.pdbx_seq_one_letter_code
_entity_poly.pdbx_strand_id
1 'polypeptide(L)'
;GVGVFDVSHMGEFWVKGPNALAFIQSVTSNDASVLPIGKAQYTCFPNDKGGIVDDLLVYHYEPEKYLLVVNAGNIAKDWDWCVSHNTVGAELENSSDRSRWLRTLFLPG
;
A
#
# COMPACT_ATOMS: atom_id res chain seq x y z
N GLY A 1 -20.81 6.50 -2.10
CA GLY A 1 -19.91 6.16 -1.87
C GLY A 1 -19.20 5.67 -0.67
N VAL A 2 -18.16 5.13 -0.98
CA VAL A 2 -17.24 4.66 0.01
C VAL A 2 -16.25 5.73 0.41
N GLY A 3 -16.68 6.94 0.43
CA GLY A 3 -15.79 8.05 0.67
C GLY A 3 -15.30 8.20 2.08
N VAL A 4 -15.13 7.09 2.78
CA VAL A 4 -14.66 7.10 4.15
C VAL A 4 -13.18 7.41 4.27
N PHE A 5 -12.41 7.31 3.18
CA PHE A 5 -10.99 7.59 3.22
C PHE A 5 -10.74 9.03 2.83
N ASP A 6 -10.11 9.78 3.72
CA ASP A 6 -9.62 11.11 3.41
C ASP A 6 -8.21 10.98 2.88
N VAL A 7 -8.10 10.69 1.59
CA VAL A 7 -6.79 10.42 0.97
C VAL A 7 -5.87 11.64 0.98
N SER A 8 -6.40 12.83 1.26
CA SER A 8 -5.56 14.02 1.33
C SER A 8 -4.64 14.00 2.56
N HIS A 9 -4.94 13.12 3.54
CA HIS A 9 -4.13 12.99 4.76
C HIS A 9 -3.50 11.61 4.89
N MET A 10 -3.58 10.78 3.83
CA MET A 10 -3.02 9.43 3.87
C MET A 10 -1.58 9.43 3.38
N GLY A 11 -0.82 8.42 3.78
CA GLY A 11 0.50 8.19 3.21
C GLY A 11 0.41 7.36 1.95
N GLU A 12 1.37 7.52 1.05
CA GLU A 12 1.43 6.77 -0.20
C GLU A 12 2.83 6.21 -0.39
N PHE A 13 2.91 4.90 -0.54
CA PHE A 13 4.18 4.22 -0.81
C PHE A 13 4.05 3.48 -2.14
N TRP A 14 4.90 3.82 -3.10
CA TRP A 14 4.96 3.07 -4.35
C TRP A 14 5.82 1.83 -4.17
N VAL A 15 5.38 0.72 -4.73
CA VAL A 15 6.13 -0.54 -4.77
C VAL A 15 6.24 -0.93 -6.23
N LYS A 16 7.46 -1.00 -6.74
CA LYS A 16 7.70 -1.16 -8.18
C LYS A 16 8.68 -2.29 -8.47
N GLY A 17 8.65 -2.75 -9.71
CA GLY A 17 9.61 -3.70 -10.25
C GLY A 17 9.12 -5.14 -10.21
N PRO A 18 9.96 -6.06 -10.71
CA PRO A 18 9.54 -7.47 -10.83
C PRO A 18 9.31 -8.15 -9.49
N ASN A 19 9.83 -7.59 -8.40
CA ASN A 19 9.65 -8.16 -7.06
C ASN A 19 8.57 -7.46 -6.25
N ALA A 20 7.81 -6.54 -6.87
CA ALA A 20 6.78 -5.77 -6.16
C ALA A 20 5.71 -6.68 -5.57
N LEU A 21 5.14 -7.59 -6.37
CA LEU A 21 4.11 -8.49 -5.88
C LEU A 21 4.65 -9.40 -4.77
N ALA A 22 5.86 -9.92 -4.94
CA ALA A 22 6.48 -10.77 -3.92
C ALA A 22 6.60 -10.04 -2.59
N PHE A 23 7.00 -8.77 -2.63
CA PHE A 23 7.09 -7.95 -1.42
C PHE A 23 5.72 -7.81 -0.77
N ILE A 24 4.69 -7.42 -1.55
CA ILE A 24 3.35 -7.22 -1.01
C ILE A 24 2.81 -8.52 -0.40
N GLN A 25 3.00 -9.65 -1.08
CA GLN A 25 2.57 -10.94 -0.55
C GLN A 25 3.27 -11.30 0.76
N SER A 26 4.51 -10.85 0.95
CA SER A 26 5.26 -11.16 2.16
C SER A 26 4.86 -10.30 3.35
N VAL A 27 4.27 -9.11 3.14
CA VAL A 27 4.00 -8.18 4.23
C VAL A 27 2.51 -7.93 4.48
N THR A 28 1.62 -8.41 3.61
CA THR A 28 0.17 -8.21 3.80
C THR A 28 -0.55 -9.54 3.96
N SER A 29 -1.75 -9.48 4.54
CA SER A 29 -2.51 -10.68 4.88
C SER A 29 -3.37 -11.22 3.74
N ASN A 30 -3.74 -10.39 2.76
CA ASN A 30 -4.59 -10.81 1.65
C ASN A 30 -3.75 -11.14 0.42
N ASP A 31 -4.33 -11.95 -0.47
CA ASP A 31 -3.64 -12.37 -1.69
C ASP A 31 -3.76 -11.27 -2.75
N ALA A 32 -2.68 -10.50 -2.90
CA ALA A 32 -2.64 -9.41 -3.89
C ALA A 32 -2.47 -9.93 -5.33
N SER A 33 -2.13 -11.21 -5.51
CA SER A 33 -1.95 -11.77 -6.85
C SER A 33 -3.26 -11.82 -7.64
N VAL A 34 -4.40 -11.82 -6.94
CA VAL A 34 -5.72 -11.84 -7.59
C VAL A 34 -6.28 -10.45 -7.80
N LEU A 35 -5.55 -9.40 -7.41
CA LEU A 35 -6.00 -8.02 -7.52
C LEU A 35 -5.79 -7.50 -8.95
N PRO A 36 -6.87 -7.20 -9.70
CA PRO A 36 -6.70 -6.72 -11.07
C PRO A 36 -6.12 -5.31 -11.11
N ILE A 37 -5.50 -4.98 -12.22
CA ILE A 37 -5.03 -3.61 -12.47
C ILE A 37 -6.23 -2.66 -12.43
N GLY A 38 -6.06 -1.54 -11.76
CA GLY A 38 -7.11 -0.54 -11.60
C GLY A 38 -8.01 -0.76 -10.40
N LYS A 39 -7.73 -1.79 -9.59
CA LYS A 39 -8.54 -2.10 -8.41
C LYS A 39 -7.74 -1.97 -7.14
N ALA A 40 -8.44 -1.77 -6.02
CA ALA A 40 -7.84 -1.68 -4.69
C ALA A 40 -8.33 -2.83 -3.83
N GLN A 41 -7.50 -3.20 -2.85
CA GLN A 41 -7.80 -4.28 -1.91
C GLN A 41 -7.47 -3.79 -0.51
N TYR A 42 -8.43 -3.97 0.40
CA TYR A 42 -8.20 -3.67 1.80
C TYR A 42 -7.44 -4.84 2.43
N THR A 43 -6.39 -4.55 3.19
CA THR A 43 -5.57 -5.57 3.80
C THR A 43 -4.92 -5.03 5.07
N CYS A 44 -4.01 -5.78 5.66
CA CYS A 44 -3.25 -5.33 6.82
C CYS A 44 -1.83 -5.86 6.79
N PHE A 45 -0.97 -5.23 7.60
CA PHE A 45 0.37 -5.73 7.88
C PHE A 45 0.29 -6.59 9.15
N PRO A 46 0.32 -7.91 9.06
CA PRO A 46 0.34 -8.76 10.26
C PRO A 46 1.73 -8.75 10.88
N ASN A 47 1.79 -8.84 12.20
CA ASN A 47 3.08 -8.99 12.88
C ASN A 47 3.30 -10.45 13.27
N ASP A 48 4.49 -10.74 13.81
CA ASP A 48 4.89 -12.12 14.14
C ASP A 48 4.16 -12.67 15.35
N LYS A 49 3.41 -11.85 16.06
CA LYS A 49 2.74 -12.25 17.31
C LYS A 49 1.25 -12.44 17.16
N GLY A 50 0.77 -12.56 15.91
CA GLY A 50 -0.65 -12.76 15.66
C GLY A 50 -1.48 -11.48 15.71
N GLY A 51 -0.85 -10.33 15.84
CA GLY A 51 -1.53 -9.03 15.80
C GLY A 51 -1.35 -8.34 14.47
N ILE A 52 -1.76 -7.08 14.40
CA ILE A 52 -1.65 -6.24 13.20
C ILE A 52 -0.82 -5.01 13.53
N VAL A 53 0.09 -4.65 12.63
CA VAL A 53 0.83 -3.38 12.72
C VAL A 53 -0.10 -2.24 12.32
N ASP A 54 -0.79 -2.39 11.18
CA ASP A 54 -1.73 -1.39 10.67
C ASP A 54 -2.56 -2.01 9.56
N ASP A 55 -3.65 -1.36 9.19
CA ASP A 55 -4.42 -1.71 7.99
C ASP A 55 -4.12 -0.71 6.89
N LEU A 56 -4.36 -1.09 5.65
CA LEU A 56 -4.03 -0.28 4.49
C LEU A 56 -4.82 -0.70 3.27
N LEU A 57 -4.73 0.13 2.21
CA LEU A 57 -5.21 -0.25 0.89
C LEU A 57 -4.01 -0.55 0.00
N VAL A 58 -4.14 -1.59 -0.83
CA VAL A 58 -3.20 -1.89 -1.89
C VAL A 58 -3.91 -1.63 -3.21
N TYR A 59 -3.36 -0.74 -4.02
CA TYR A 59 -3.91 -0.40 -5.33
C TYR A 59 -2.96 -0.92 -6.40
N HIS A 60 -3.50 -1.72 -7.34
CA HIS A 60 -2.70 -2.28 -8.43
C HIS A 60 -2.75 -1.30 -9.60
N TYR A 61 -1.70 -0.50 -9.76
CA TYR A 61 -1.70 0.61 -10.70
C TYR A 61 -1.29 0.18 -12.12
N GLU A 62 -0.20 -0.59 -12.21
CA GLU A 62 0.33 -1.12 -13.48
C GLU A 62 0.90 -2.51 -13.19
N PRO A 63 1.28 -3.30 -14.21
CA PRO A 63 1.69 -4.70 -14.01
C PRO A 63 2.74 -4.94 -12.94
N GLU A 64 3.71 -4.07 -12.77
CA GLU A 64 4.73 -4.24 -11.73
C GLU A 64 4.80 -3.01 -10.85
N LYS A 65 3.63 -2.39 -10.61
CA LYS A 65 3.57 -1.15 -9.87
C LYS A 65 2.32 -1.11 -9.02
N TYR A 66 2.53 -1.02 -7.72
CA TYR A 66 1.46 -1.00 -6.72
C TYR A 66 1.58 0.26 -5.88
N LEU A 67 0.47 0.70 -5.30
CA LEU A 67 0.45 1.83 -4.39
C LEU A 67 -0.12 1.35 -3.07
N LEU A 68 0.62 1.57 -1.99
CA LEU A 68 0.14 1.30 -0.64
C LEU A 68 -0.35 2.61 -0.05
N VAL A 69 -1.62 2.62 0.40
CA VAL A 69 -2.22 3.81 1.00
C VAL A 69 -2.41 3.53 2.48
N VAL A 70 -1.70 4.27 3.32
CA VAL A 70 -1.63 4.03 4.76
C VAL A 70 -2.18 5.21 5.53
N ASN A 71 -2.51 4.98 6.81
CA ASN A 71 -3.09 6.00 7.68
C ASN A 71 -2.07 7.10 7.98
N ALA A 72 -2.55 8.35 7.97
CA ALA A 72 -1.68 9.52 8.14
C ALA A 72 -0.86 9.47 9.42
N GLY A 73 -1.46 9.05 10.51
CA GLY A 73 -0.78 9.00 11.80
C GLY A 73 0.29 7.93 11.91
N ASN A 74 0.35 7.03 10.92
CA ASN A 74 1.25 5.87 10.97
C ASN A 74 2.25 5.85 9.81
N ILE A 75 2.40 6.96 9.07
CA ILE A 75 3.25 6.98 7.87
C ILE A 75 4.67 6.54 8.20
N ALA A 76 5.29 7.12 9.21
CA ALA A 76 6.68 6.79 9.55
C ALA A 76 6.80 5.34 10.03
N LYS A 77 5.88 4.89 10.87
CA LYS A 77 5.89 3.52 11.38
C LYS A 77 5.71 2.51 10.25
N ASP A 78 4.75 2.76 9.37
CA ASP A 78 4.46 1.84 8.28
C ASP A 78 5.58 1.83 7.24
N TRP A 79 6.20 2.99 6.98
CA TRP A 79 7.35 3.05 6.09
C TRP A 79 8.52 2.25 6.63
N ASP A 80 8.82 2.40 7.92
CA ASP A 80 9.90 1.63 8.55
C ASP A 80 9.61 0.13 8.50
N TRP A 81 8.35 -0.26 8.70
CA TRP A 81 7.94 -1.66 8.59
C TRP A 81 8.23 -2.20 7.20
N CYS A 82 7.82 -1.45 6.16
CA CYS A 82 8.03 -1.87 4.78
C CYS A 82 9.52 -1.99 4.46
N VAL A 83 10.30 -0.99 4.82
CA VAL A 83 11.75 -1.00 4.53
C VAL A 83 12.43 -2.15 5.23
N SER A 84 12.12 -2.38 6.51
CA SER A 84 12.78 -3.43 7.28
C SER A 84 12.37 -4.84 6.85
N HIS A 85 11.21 -4.99 6.20
CA HIS A 85 10.73 -6.28 5.74
C HIS A 85 10.92 -6.49 4.24
N ASN A 86 11.60 -5.58 3.56
CA ASN A 86 11.84 -5.69 2.13
C ASN A 86 13.05 -6.59 1.89
N THR A 87 12.84 -7.89 2.01
CA THR A 87 13.90 -8.89 1.84
C THR A 87 14.04 -9.36 0.41
N VAL A 88 13.12 -8.96 -0.47
CA VAL A 88 13.12 -9.41 -1.87
C VAL A 88 13.66 -8.34 -2.82
N GLY A 89 14.06 -7.18 -2.30
CA GLY A 89 14.63 -6.14 -3.13
C GLY A 89 13.63 -5.41 -4.01
N ALA A 90 12.39 -5.26 -3.56
CA ALA A 90 11.42 -4.45 -4.28
C ALA A 90 11.83 -2.97 -4.22
N GLU A 91 11.46 -2.21 -5.23
CA GLU A 91 11.73 -0.78 -5.25
C GLU A 91 10.62 -0.05 -4.50
N LEU A 92 10.97 0.64 -3.42
CA LEU A 92 10.01 1.35 -2.57
C LEU A 92 10.24 2.85 -2.67
N GLU A 93 9.15 3.61 -2.75
CA GLU A 93 9.21 5.07 -2.79
C GLU A 93 8.13 5.65 -1.91
N ASN A 94 8.50 6.52 -0.95
CA ASN A 94 7.55 7.20 -0.09
C ASN A 94 7.17 8.54 -0.74
N SER A 95 5.93 8.64 -1.23
CA SER A 95 5.41 9.83 -1.92
C SER A 95 4.28 10.46 -1.14
N SER A 96 4.34 10.43 0.18
CA SER A 96 3.23 10.83 1.04
C SER A 96 2.80 12.28 0.88
N ASP A 97 3.69 13.18 0.41
CA ASP A 97 3.32 14.58 0.16
C ASP A 97 2.59 14.79 -1.15
N ARG A 98 2.32 13.76 -1.91
CA ARG A 98 1.61 13.85 -3.20
C ARG A 98 0.19 13.36 -3.10
N SER A 99 -0.42 13.45 -1.94
CA SER A 99 -1.77 12.93 -1.69
C SER A 99 -2.83 13.56 -2.60
N ARG A 100 -2.56 14.77 -3.12
CA ARG A 100 -3.54 15.48 -3.92
C ARG A 100 -3.95 14.70 -5.18
N TRP A 101 -3.02 14.12 -5.91
CA TRP A 101 -3.37 13.42 -7.13
C TRP A 101 -3.91 12.01 -6.85
N LEU A 102 -3.60 11.46 -5.70
CA LEU A 102 -4.14 10.17 -5.29
C LEU A 102 -5.66 10.21 -5.19
N ARG A 103 -6.22 11.34 -4.79
CA ARG A 103 -7.69 11.50 -4.73
C ARG A 103 -8.34 11.27 -6.07
N THR A 104 -7.66 11.64 -7.15
CA THR A 104 -8.16 11.42 -8.50
C THR A 104 -8.29 9.94 -8.82
N LEU A 105 -7.40 9.10 -8.30
CA LEU A 105 -7.42 7.66 -8.53
C LEU A 105 -8.60 6.98 -7.84
N PHE A 106 -9.03 7.50 -6.69
CA PHE A 106 -10.04 6.84 -5.87
C PHE A 106 -11.42 7.47 -5.95
N LEU A 107 -11.56 8.63 -6.59
CA LEU A 107 -12.87 9.24 -6.75
C LEU A 107 -13.66 8.53 -7.84
N PRO A 108 -14.99 8.39 -7.67
CA PRO A 108 -15.82 7.81 -8.74
C PRO A 108 -15.70 8.66 -9.99
N GLY A 109 -15.54 7.99 -11.11
CA GLY A 109 -15.38 8.66 -12.40
C GLY A 109 -16.61 9.38 -12.87
#